data_e7b33f5c4d2b0f3c28dd54464d0d9584
#
_entry.id   e7b33f5c4d2b0f3c28dd54464d0d9584
#
_cell.length_a   1.000
_cell.length_b   1.000
_cell.length_c   1.000
_cell.angle_alpha   90.00
_cell.angle_beta   90.00
_cell.angle_gamma   90.00
#
_symmetry.space_group_name_H-M   'P 1'
#
loop_
_entity.id
_entity.type
_entity.pdbx_description
1 polymer ?
#
loop_
_entity_poly.entity_id
_entity_poly.type
_entity_poly.pdbx_seq_one_letter_code
_entity_poly.pdbx_strand_id
1 'polypeptide(L)'
;DKKNQILQSMADELLKNSKKILDANKVDLKNSKDLDLTPALIDRLTLSEERINGMANGLLKIIPLEDPVGNITESWTTEEGLDIRKIRSPFGVIGVIYEARPNVTSDVSGLCLKSGNAVILRGSSYCLDSNIAILEVLQNSLVLNNCNENIFQIIESKDRQDTIEFMNLTEYVDLIVPRGGKGLIQTLVDNSKVPFILDGDGNVHLYIHRDAKKENIIDIVINSKVQRPGVCNALETLIINSEIYEDMGSLIIQALLENKVELFVDEKIKKD
;
A
#
# COMPACT_ATOMS: atom_id res chain seq x y z
N ASP A 1 -15.26 19.40 -9.37
CA ASP A 1 -14.47 18.39 -10.07
C ASP A 1 -15.15 17.03 -9.92
N LYS A 2 -15.44 16.38 -11.06
CA LYS A 2 -16.18 15.10 -11.11
C LYS A 2 -15.45 13.97 -10.37
N LYS A 3 -14.13 13.89 -10.48
CA LYS A 3 -13.32 12.90 -9.76
C LYS A 3 -13.50 13.02 -8.25
N ASN A 4 -13.47 14.23 -7.71
CA ASN A 4 -13.65 14.48 -6.28
C ASN A 4 -15.07 14.12 -5.80
N GLN A 5 -16.10 14.37 -6.62
CA GLN A 5 -17.48 13.95 -6.32
C GLN A 5 -17.60 12.42 -6.26
N ILE A 6 -16.94 11.71 -7.19
CA ILE A 6 -16.93 10.25 -7.18
C ILE A 6 -16.18 9.72 -5.95
N LEU A 7 -15.01 10.28 -5.60
CA LEU A 7 -14.26 9.90 -4.40
C LEU A 7 -15.07 10.08 -3.12
N GLN A 8 -15.83 11.19 -3.01
CA GLN A 8 -16.75 11.40 -1.90
C GLN A 8 -17.84 10.33 -1.88
N SER A 9 -18.46 10.07 -3.04
CA SER A 9 -19.50 9.02 -3.18
C SER A 9 -18.97 7.64 -2.83
N MET A 10 -17.74 7.30 -3.24
CA MET A 10 -17.09 6.04 -2.87
C MET A 10 -16.90 5.91 -1.34
N ALA A 11 -16.47 6.98 -0.68
CA ALA A 11 -16.32 6.98 0.78
C ALA A 11 -17.69 6.79 1.49
N ASP A 12 -18.72 7.52 1.06
CA ASP A 12 -20.06 7.44 1.64
C ASP A 12 -20.69 6.05 1.43
N GLU A 13 -20.56 5.49 0.21
CA GLU A 13 -21.09 4.16 -0.11
C GLU A 13 -20.36 3.02 0.61
N LEU A 14 -19.04 3.14 0.88
CA LEU A 14 -18.31 2.18 1.72
C LEU A 14 -18.89 2.13 3.13
N LEU A 15 -19.17 3.27 3.74
CA LEU A 15 -19.78 3.35 5.08
C LEU A 15 -21.19 2.80 5.11
N LYS A 16 -21.99 3.17 4.13
CA LYS A 16 -23.40 2.73 4.01
C LYS A 16 -23.52 1.21 3.78
N ASN A 17 -22.56 0.62 3.07
CA ASN A 17 -22.53 -0.81 2.76
C ASN A 17 -21.55 -1.61 3.63
N SER A 18 -21.12 -1.06 4.77
CA SER A 18 -20.16 -1.70 5.68
C SER A 18 -20.59 -3.12 6.08
N LYS A 19 -21.86 -3.34 6.35
CA LYS A 19 -22.39 -4.66 6.69
C LYS A 19 -22.17 -5.69 5.56
N LYS A 20 -22.44 -5.33 4.28
CA LYS A 20 -22.22 -6.21 3.13
C LYS A 20 -20.76 -6.63 3.03
N ILE A 21 -19.85 -5.66 3.20
CA ILE A 21 -18.39 -5.89 3.15
C ILE A 21 -17.95 -6.79 4.31
N LEU A 22 -18.44 -6.54 5.52
CA LEU A 22 -18.11 -7.35 6.70
C LEU A 22 -18.66 -8.79 6.58
N ASP A 23 -19.82 -8.97 5.99
CA ASP A 23 -20.39 -10.31 5.79
C ASP A 23 -19.57 -11.10 4.76
N ALA A 24 -19.11 -10.47 3.67
CA ALA A 24 -18.17 -11.07 2.72
C ALA A 24 -16.81 -11.40 3.39
N ASN A 25 -16.30 -10.52 4.26
CA ASN A 25 -15.08 -10.78 4.99
C ASN A 25 -15.17 -11.96 5.97
N LYS A 26 -16.35 -12.18 6.56
CA LYS A 26 -16.60 -13.38 7.39
C LYS A 26 -16.50 -14.67 6.57
N VAL A 27 -16.92 -14.64 5.29
CA VAL A 27 -16.78 -15.79 4.37
C VAL A 27 -15.31 -16.08 4.13
N ASP A 28 -14.52 -15.07 3.78
CA ASP A 28 -13.05 -15.21 3.59
C ASP A 28 -12.36 -15.77 4.84
N LEU A 29 -12.67 -15.21 6.01
CA LEU A 29 -12.10 -15.68 7.28
C LEU A 29 -12.51 -17.11 7.62
N LYS A 30 -13.75 -17.51 7.29
CA LYS A 30 -14.22 -18.88 7.47
C LYS A 30 -13.46 -19.85 6.55
N ASN A 31 -13.30 -19.49 5.28
CA ASN A 31 -12.57 -20.28 4.29
C ASN A 31 -11.07 -20.39 4.60
N SER A 32 -10.55 -19.46 5.38
CA SER A 32 -9.14 -19.41 5.78
C SER A 32 -8.82 -20.19 7.07
N LYS A 33 -9.83 -20.70 7.80
CA LYS A 33 -9.63 -21.39 9.10
C LYS A 33 -8.82 -22.68 8.99
N ASP A 34 -8.99 -23.40 7.88
CA ASP A 34 -8.32 -24.68 7.65
C ASP A 34 -6.96 -24.51 6.95
N LEU A 35 -6.57 -23.26 6.71
CA LEU A 35 -5.27 -22.91 6.14
C LEU A 35 -4.33 -22.49 7.28
N ASP A 36 -3.10 -22.98 7.25
CA ASP A 36 -2.08 -22.66 8.26
C ASP A 36 -1.57 -21.21 8.05
N LEU A 37 -2.45 -20.24 8.31
CA LEU A 37 -2.14 -18.82 8.18
C LEU A 37 -1.54 -18.26 9.47
N THR A 38 -0.50 -17.44 9.34
CA THR A 38 0.08 -16.75 10.49
C THR A 38 -0.92 -15.75 11.10
N PRO A 39 -0.85 -15.50 12.42
CA PRO A 39 -1.69 -14.49 13.08
C PRO A 39 -1.61 -13.12 12.42
N ALA A 40 -0.43 -12.72 11.94
CA ALA A 40 -0.22 -11.46 11.21
C ALA A 40 -0.97 -11.43 9.87
N LEU A 41 -1.09 -12.55 9.18
CA LEU A 41 -1.83 -12.65 7.92
C LEU A 41 -3.34 -12.58 8.19
N ILE A 42 -3.83 -13.28 9.22
CA ILE A 42 -5.23 -13.23 9.66
C ILE A 42 -5.62 -11.80 10.05
N ASP A 43 -4.77 -11.10 10.80
CA ASP A 43 -5.00 -9.69 11.16
C ASP A 43 -5.12 -8.82 9.91
N ARG A 44 -4.26 -9.01 8.90
CA ARG A 44 -4.30 -8.26 7.63
C ARG A 44 -5.58 -8.52 6.82
N LEU A 45 -6.09 -9.74 6.86
CA LEU A 45 -7.34 -10.15 6.18
C LEU A 45 -8.58 -9.59 6.86
N THR A 46 -8.55 -9.45 8.19
CA THR A 46 -9.72 -9.11 8.99
C THR A 46 -10.14 -7.67 8.75
N LEU A 47 -11.40 -7.47 8.42
CA LEU A 47 -12.05 -6.16 8.37
C LEU A 47 -12.89 -5.92 9.64
N SER A 48 -13.01 -4.65 10.00
CA SER A 48 -13.87 -4.15 11.07
C SER A 48 -14.53 -2.85 10.61
N GLU A 49 -15.54 -2.39 11.32
CA GLU A 49 -16.15 -1.07 11.08
C GLU A 49 -15.08 0.03 11.08
N GLU A 50 -14.13 -0.03 12.01
CA GLU A 50 -13.04 0.93 12.10
C GLU A 50 -12.13 0.88 10.85
N ARG A 51 -11.80 -0.31 10.34
CA ARG A 51 -11.01 -0.47 9.12
C ARG A 51 -11.74 0.02 7.88
N ILE A 52 -13.06 -0.19 7.79
CA ILE A 52 -13.88 0.37 6.70
C ILE A 52 -13.93 1.89 6.79
N ASN A 53 -14.09 2.46 8.00
CA ASN A 53 -13.96 3.90 8.22
C ASN A 53 -12.58 4.41 7.78
N GLY A 54 -11.52 3.65 8.07
CA GLY A 54 -10.16 3.95 7.61
C GLY A 54 -10.05 4.01 6.09
N MET A 55 -10.68 3.07 5.37
CA MET A 55 -10.75 3.04 3.90
C MET A 55 -11.50 4.28 3.36
N ALA A 56 -12.67 4.61 3.90
CA ALA A 56 -13.42 5.79 3.53
C ALA A 56 -12.60 7.08 3.75
N ASN A 57 -11.97 7.20 4.91
CA ASN A 57 -11.09 8.33 5.21
C ASN A 57 -9.86 8.38 4.29
N GLY A 58 -9.34 7.23 3.83
CA GLY A 58 -8.30 7.15 2.81
C GLY A 58 -8.72 7.83 1.51
N LEU A 59 -9.93 7.50 1.02
CA LEU A 59 -10.48 8.12 -0.18
C LEU A 59 -10.70 9.63 -0.02
N LEU A 60 -11.20 10.06 1.14
CA LEU A 60 -11.37 11.50 1.44
C LEU A 60 -10.06 12.28 1.44
N LYS A 61 -8.95 11.64 1.85
CA LYS A 61 -7.61 12.26 1.80
C LYS A 61 -7.07 12.43 0.38
N ILE A 62 -7.58 11.69 -0.61
CA ILE A 62 -7.21 11.86 -2.02
C ILE A 62 -7.89 13.09 -2.63
N ILE A 63 -9.04 13.50 -2.13
CA ILE A 63 -9.81 14.64 -2.66
C ILE A 63 -8.98 15.93 -2.74
N PRO A 64 -8.29 16.38 -1.66
CA PRO A 64 -7.52 17.62 -1.68
C PRO A 64 -6.21 17.53 -2.48
N LEU A 65 -5.80 16.35 -2.91
CA LEU A 65 -4.61 16.22 -3.74
C LEU A 65 -4.82 16.91 -5.08
N GLU A 66 -3.79 17.51 -5.61
CA GLU A 66 -3.80 18.10 -6.92
C GLU A 66 -4.06 17.03 -8.00
N ASP A 67 -4.90 17.35 -9.00
CA ASP A 67 -5.08 16.46 -10.16
C ASP A 67 -3.83 16.54 -11.05
N PRO A 68 -3.09 15.44 -11.23
CA PRO A 68 -1.86 15.47 -12.00
C PRO A 68 -2.10 15.60 -13.52
N VAL A 69 -3.30 15.25 -14.00
CA VAL A 69 -3.61 15.19 -15.43
C VAL A 69 -3.66 16.58 -16.05
N GLY A 70 -2.88 16.79 -17.09
CA GLY A 70 -2.80 18.08 -17.77
C GLY A 70 -1.77 19.05 -17.18
N ASN A 71 -1.13 18.72 -16.06
CA ASN A 71 -0.11 19.57 -15.47
C ASN A 71 1.12 19.68 -16.37
N ILE A 72 1.54 20.92 -16.64
CA ILE A 72 2.77 21.20 -17.38
C ILE A 72 3.94 21.15 -16.41
N THR A 73 4.86 20.21 -16.62
CA THR A 73 6.06 20.06 -15.77
C THR A 73 7.23 20.90 -16.25
N GLU A 74 7.32 21.10 -17.57
CA GLU A 74 8.37 21.88 -18.21
C GLU A 74 7.78 22.56 -19.45
N SER A 75 8.27 23.75 -19.78
CA SER A 75 7.96 24.39 -21.06
C SER A 75 9.13 25.26 -21.51
N TRP A 76 9.42 25.28 -22.79
CA TRP A 76 10.47 26.10 -23.40
C TRP A 76 10.13 26.42 -24.85
N THR A 77 10.73 27.49 -25.36
CA THR A 77 10.65 27.85 -26.79
C THR A 77 11.99 27.53 -27.43
N THR A 78 11.98 26.84 -28.57
CA THR A 78 13.21 26.59 -29.37
C THR A 78 13.70 27.84 -30.06
N GLU A 79 14.92 27.81 -30.59
CA GLU A 79 15.50 28.93 -31.41
C GLU A 79 14.65 29.20 -32.63
N GLU A 80 13.97 28.19 -33.19
CA GLU A 80 13.07 28.28 -34.34
C GLU A 80 11.66 28.78 -34.00
N GLY A 81 11.39 29.07 -32.70
CA GLY A 81 10.13 29.63 -32.24
C GLY A 81 9.04 28.58 -31.92
N LEU A 82 9.38 27.30 -31.77
CA LEU A 82 8.43 26.27 -31.35
C LEU A 82 8.24 26.28 -29.84
N ASP A 83 6.99 26.38 -29.37
CA ASP A 83 6.64 26.22 -27.96
C ASP A 83 6.46 24.73 -27.62
N ILE A 84 7.37 24.20 -26.83
CA ILE A 84 7.35 22.81 -26.36
C ILE A 84 6.87 22.77 -24.92
N ARG A 85 5.95 21.85 -24.63
CA ARG A 85 5.41 21.63 -23.29
C ARG A 85 5.42 20.16 -22.94
N LYS A 86 5.96 19.82 -21.77
CA LYS A 86 5.89 18.50 -21.20
C LYS A 86 4.69 18.41 -20.27
N ILE A 87 3.69 17.64 -20.68
CA ILE A 87 2.39 17.55 -20.00
C ILE A 87 2.23 16.16 -19.39
N ARG A 88 1.74 16.06 -18.16
CA ARG A 88 1.39 14.80 -17.53
C ARG A 88 0.11 14.22 -18.13
N SER A 89 0.16 12.95 -18.53
CA SER A 89 -1.00 12.17 -18.99
C SER A 89 -1.17 10.91 -18.13
N PRO A 90 -2.37 10.33 -18.07
CA PRO A 90 -2.56 9.01 -17.46
C PRO A 90 -1.73 7.94 -18.16
N PHE A 91 -1.39 6.88 -17.45
CA PHE A 91 -0.80 5.67 -18.06
C PHE A 91 -1.80 4.95 -18.96
N GLY A 92 -3.08 4.92 -18.56
CA GLY A 92 -4.15 4.19 -19.22
C GLY A 92 -4.79 3.18 -18.27
N VAL A 93 -4.50 1.89 -18.43
CA VAL A 93 -4.97 0.80 -17.59
C VAL A 93 -3.86 0.31 -16.68
N ILE A 94 -4.06 0.42 -15.37
CA ILE A 94 -3.12 -0.05 -14.36
C ILE A 94 -3.57 -1.40 -13.82
N GLY A 95 -2.72 -2.42 -13.94
CA GLY A 95 -2.87 -3.68 -13.25
C GLY A 95 -2.32 -3.59 -11.83
N VAL A 96 -3.08 -4.00 -10.81
CA VAL A 96 -2.57 -4.03 -9.43
C VAL A 96 -2.67 -5.44 -8.88
N ILE A 97 -1.52 -6.05 -8.58
CA ILE A 97 -1.44 -7.40 -8.00
C ILE A 97 -1.05 -7.26 -6.54
N TYR A 98 -1.92 -7.71 -5.61
CA TYR A 98 -1.71 -7.50 -4.19
C TYR A 98 -2.04 -8.72 -3.35
N GLU A 99 -1.31 -8.82 -2.23
CA GLU A 99 -1.52 -9.86 -1.23
C GLU A 99 -2.72 -9.54 -0.34
N ALA A 100 -2.94 -10.35 0.67
CA ALA A 100 -4.03 -10.36 1.63
C ALA A 100 -4.27 -9.03 2.36
N ARG A 101 -4.78 -8.02 1.65
CA ARG A 101 -5.06 -6.67 2.16
C ARG A 101 -6.29 -6.09 1.46
N PRO A 102 -7.52 -6.37 1.94
CA PRO A 102 -8.75 -5.92 1.27
C PRO A 102 -8.83 -4.39 1.08
N ASN A 103 -8.24 -3.60 1.98
CA ASN A 103 -8.20 -2.15 1.87
C ASN A 103 -7.49 -1.64 0.61
N VAL A 104 -6.55 -2.41 0.04
CA VAL A 104 -5.84 -2.02 -1.19
C VAL A 104 -6.83 -1.83 -2.35
N THR A 105 -7.93 -2.60 -2.37
CA THR A 105 -8.99 -2.47 -3.37
C THR A 105 -9.53 -1.04 -3.44
N SER A 106 -9.84 -0.42 -2.32
CA SER A 106 -10.34 0.97 -2.28
C SER A 106 -9.24 1.99 -2.51
N ASP A 107 -8.07 1.80 -1.88
CA ASP A 107 -6.97 2.75 -1.92
C ASP A 107 -6.47 2.98 -3.35
N VAL A 108 -6.20 1.88 -4.07
CA VAL A 108 -5.68 1.99 -5.45
C VAL A 108 -6.74 2.42 -6.44
N SER A 109 -8.02 2.02 -6.26
CA SER A 109 -9.12 2.50 -7.11
C SER A 109 -9.28 4.01 -7.00
N GLY A 110 -9.20 4.57 -5.79
CA GLY A 110 -9.25 6.01 -5.57
C GLY A 110 -8.08 6.76 -6.22
N LEU A 111 -6.86 6.25 -6.07
CA LEU A 111 -5.66 6.84 -6.66
C LEU A 111 -5.68 6.76 -8.19
N CYS A 112 -6.11 5.63 -8.77
CA CYS A 112 -6.26 5.46 -10.22
C CYS A 112 -7.30 6.43 -10.77
N LEU A 113 -8.47 6.55 -10.13
CA LEU A 113 -9.49 7.53 -10.51
C LEU A 113 -8.94 8.95 -10.49
N LYS A 114 -8.24 9.36 -9.42
CA LYS A 114 -7.69 10.72 -9.29
C LYS A 114 -6.67 11.01 -10.37
N SER A 115 -5.82 10.04 -10.70
CA SER A 115 -4.80 10.17 -11.74
C SER A 115 -5.30 9.87 -13.16
N GLY A 116 -6.61 9.61 -13.33
CA GLY A 116 -7.25 9.44 -14.65
C GLY A 116 -7.01 8.08 -15.29
N ASN A 117 -6.65 7.06 -14.51
CA ASN A 117 -6.40 5.70 -14.98
C ASN A 117 -7.59 4.78 -14.68
N ALA A 118 -7.81 3.79 -15.53
CA ALA A 118 -8.58 2.61 -15.18
C ALA A 118 -7.71 1.63 -14.37
N VAL A 119 -8.35 0.72 -13.63
CA VAL A 119 -7.63 -0.28 -12.83
C VAL A 119 -8.23 -1.67 -12.98
N ILE A 120 -7.34 -2.67 -13.14
CA ILE A 120 -7.68 -4.08 -13.04
C ILE A 120 -6.97 -4.64 -11.82
N LEU A 121 -7.75 -5.16 -10.88
CA LEU A 121 -7.30 -5.66 -9.58
C LEU A 121 -7.09 -7.17 -9.63
N ARG A 122 -6.01 -7.66 -9.03
CA ARG A 122 -5.75 -9.07 -8.78
C ARG A 122 -5.31 -9.24 -7.33
N GLY A 123 -6.30 -9.42 -6.45
CA GLY A 123 -6.06 -9.67 -5.04
C GLY A 123 -5.70 -11.12 -4.73
N SER A 124 -5.30 -11.38 -3.49
CA SER A 124 -5.11 -12.74 -2.99
C SER A 124 -6.43 -13.52 -2.96
N SER A 125 -6.36 -14.83 -3.24
CA SER A 125 -7.49 -15.75 -3.10
C SER A 125 -8.05 -15.83 -1.67
N TYR A 126 -7.26 -15.43 -0.67
CA TYR A 126 -7.67 -15.42 0.74
C TYR A 126 -8.68 -14.32 1.10
N CYS A 127 -8.80 -13.28 0.28
CA CYS A 127 -9.71 -12.16 0.51
C CYS A 127 -10.55 -11.81 -0.72
N LEU A 128 -10.83 -12.78 -1.58
CA LEU A 128 -11.51 -12.54 -2.83
C LEU A 128 -12.94 -12.04 -2.63
N ASP A 129 -13.71 -12.67 -1.72
CA ASP A 129 -15.09 -12.28 -1.42
C ASP A 129 -15.17 -10.85 -0.89
N SER A 130 -14.26 -10.48 0.00
CA SER A 130 -14.13 -9.10 0.50
C SER A 130 -13.78 -8.11 -0.61
N ASN A 131 -12.81 -8.45 -1.46
CA ASN A 131 -12.38 -7.58 -2.56
C ASN A 131 -13.50 -7.33 -3.57
N ILE A 132 -14.27 -8.37 -3.93
CA ILE A 132 -15.44 -8.25 -4.82
C ILE A 132 -16.49 -7.35 -4.17
N ALA A 133 -16.83 -7.59 -2.90
CA ALA A 133 -17.83 -6.78 -2.21
C ALA A 133 -17.43 -5.29 -2.12
N ILE A 134 -16.16 -4.99 -1.88
CA ILE A 134 -15.65 -3.63 -1.90
C ILE A 134 -15.76 -3.05 -3.31
N LEU A 135 -15.27 -3.77 -4.32
CA LEU A 135 -15.30 -3.30 -5.71
C LEU A 135 -16.71 -2.97 -6.20
N GLU A 136 -17.69 -3.84 -5.92
CA GLU A 136 -19.08 -3.60 -6.30
C GLU A 136 -19.62 -2.29 -5.69
N VAL A 137 -19.25 -1.97 -4.45
CA VAL A 137 -19.61 -0.71 -3.80
C VAL A 137 -18.97 0.48 -4.52
N LEU A 138 -17.71 0.36 -4.92
CA LEU A 138 -17.00 1.40 -5.65
C LEU A 138 -17.57 1.58 -7.07
N GLN A 139 -17.88 0.50 -7.76
CA GLN A 139 -18.53 0.53 -9.08
C GLN A 139 -19.90 1.20 -9.02
N ASN A 140 -20.71 0.88 -7.98
CA ASN A 140 -21.98 1.56 -7.77
C ASN A 140 -21.81 3.08 -7.62
N SER A 141 -20.76 3.52 -6.97
CA SER A 141 -20.43 4.96 -6.84
C SER A 141 -20.11 5.60 -8.20
N LEU A 142 -19.48 4.87 -9.13
CA LEU A 142 -19.29 5.33 -10.50
C LEU A 142 -20.64 5.50 -11.23
N VAL A 143 -21.51 4.50 -11.15
CA VAL A 143 -22.84 4.52 -11.78
C VAL A 143 -23.68 5.68 -11.24
N LEU A 144 -23.71 5.88 -9.92
CA LEU A 144 -24.42 7.00 -9.27
C LEU A 144 -23.95 8.38 -9.78
N ASN A 145 -22.72 8.47 -10.24
CA ASN A 145 -22.12 9.67 -10.79
C ASN A 145 -22.09 9.69 -12.33
N ASN A 146 -22.87 8.85 -13.02
CA ASN A 146 -22.90 8.74 -14.48
C ASN A 146 -21.52 8.48 -15.10
N CYS A 147 -20.73 7.60 -14.48
CA CYS A 147 -19.47 7.08 -15.00
C CYS A 147 -19.59 5.60 -15.33
N ASN A 148 -18.74 5.15 -16.25
CA ASN A 148 -18.66 3.73 -16.60
C ASN A 148 -18.07 2.93 -15.44
N GLU A 149 -18.80 1.93 -14.96
CA GLU A 149 -18.37 1.05 -13.87
C GLU A 149 -17.14 0.22 -14.23
N ASN A 150 -16.92 -0.07 -15.51
CA ASN A 150 -15.79 -0.85 -16.00
C ASN A 150 -14.43 -0.14 -15.87
N ILE A 151 -14.39 1.08 -15.35
CA ILE A 151 -13.12 1.75 -14.97
C ILE A 151 -12.43 0.95 -13.86
N PHE A 152 -13.20 0.27 -13.00
CA PHE A 152 -12.68 -0.60 -11.95
C PHE A 152 -13.08 -2.05 -12.25
N GLN A 153 -12.10 -2.94 -12.34
CA GLN A 153 -12.32 -4.36 -12.60
C GLN A 153 -11.48 -5.21 -11.64
N ILE A 154 -11.88 -6.47 -11.44
CA ILE A 154 -11.16 -7.46 -10.65
C ILE A 154 -11.11 -8.79 -11.38
N ILE A 155 -9.99 -9.49 -11.27
CA ILE A 155 -9.85 -10.87 -11.70
C ILE A 155 -10.34 -11.77 -10.58
N GLU A 156 -11.47 -12.43 -10.78
CA GLU A 156 -12.14 -13.27 -9.78
C GLU A 156 -11.53 -14.67 -9.65
N SER A 157 -10.69 -15.06 -10.59
CA SER A 157 -10.05 -16.36 -10.56
C SER A 157 -9.08 -16.52 -9.39
N LYS A 158 -9.07 -17.70 -8.80
CA LYS A 158 -8.12 -18.09 -7.73
C LYS A 158 -6.85 -18.75 -8.30
N ASP A 159 -6.80 -19.02 -9.60
CA ASP A 159 -5.67 -19.69 -10.24
C ASP A 159 -4.46 -18.74 -10.33
N ARG A 160 -3.29 -19.29 -10.02
CA ARG A 160 -2.01 -18.59 -10.20
C ARG A 160 -1.65 -18.41 -11.66
N GLN A 161 -2.08 -19.33 -12.53
CA GLN A 161 -1.82 -19.25 -13.95
C GLN A 161 -2.45 -17.99 -14.56
N ASP A 162 -3.68 -17.64 -14.15
CA ASP A 162 -4.35 -16.42 -14.62
C ASP A 162 -3.61 -15.15 -14.18
N THR A 163 -2.88 -15.23 -13.06
CA THR A 163 -2.01 -14.11 -12.65
C THR A 163 -0.84 -13.95 -13.60
N ILE A 164 -0.24 -15.07 -14.07
CA ILE A 164 0.84 -15.04 -15.06
C ILE A 164 0.31 -14.56 -16.41
N GLU A 165 -0.88 -15.00 -16.82
CA GLU A 165 -1.52 -14.50 -18.04
C GLU A 165 -1.78 -13.00 -17.95
N PHE A 166 -2.29 -12.52 -16.83
CA PHE A 166 -2.49 -11.08 -16.57
C PHE A 166 -1.20 -10.27 -16.73
N MET A 167 -0.06 -10.79 -16.27
CA MET A 167 1.25 -10.16 -16.42
C MET A 167 1.71 -10.05 -17.88
N ASN A 168 1.05 -10.74 -18.80
CA ASN A 168 1.38 -10.78 -20.22
C ASN A 168 0.38 -10.04 -21.12
N LEU A 169 -0.67 -9.43 -20.58
CA LEU A 169 -1.72 -8.74 -21.33
C LEU A 169 -1.27 -7.34 -21.80
N THR A 170 -0.20 -7.25 -22.57
CA THR A 170 0.40 -5.99 -23.07
C THR A 170 -0.52 -5.15 -23.96
N GLU A 171 -1.56 -5.76 -24.54
CA GLU A 171 -2.56 -5.04 -25.35
C GLU A 171 -3.63 -4.34 -24.51
N TYR A 172 -3.78 -4.73 -23.22
CA TYR A 172 -4.86 -4.29 -22.34
C TYR A 172 -4.38 -3.59 -21.07
N VAL A 173 -3.12 -3.80 -20.67
CA VAL A 173 -2.56 -3.28 -19.43
C VAL A 173 -1.27 -2.53 -19.75
N ASP A 174 -1.23 -1.26 -19.33
CA ASP A 174 -0.11 -0.35 -19.61
C ASP A 174 0.98 -0.45 -18.54
N LEU A 175 0.60 -0.76 -17.30
CA LEU A 175 1.52 -0.80 -16.16
C LEU A 175 1.03 -1.76 -15.09
N ILE A 176 1.91 -2.55 -14.49
CA ILE A 176 1.61 -3.35 -13.29
C ILE A 176 2.28 -2.74 -12.06
N VAL A 177 1.50 -2.62 -10.98
CA VAL A 177 1.96 -2.20 -9.66
C VAL A 177 1.77 -3.36 -8.68
N PRO A 178 2.86 -4.02 -8.26
CA PRO A 178 2.77 -5.09 -7.27
C PRO A 178 2.67 -4.51 -5.85
N ARG A 179 1.93 -5.19 -4.98
CA ARG A 179 1.84 -4.90 -3.55
C ARG A 179 1.91 -6.20 -2.75
N GLY A 180 3.11 -6.71 -2.52
CA GLY A 180 3.34 -7.98 -1.83
C GLY A 180 4.80 -8.23 -1.50
N GLY A 181 5.09 -9.42 -1.02
CA GLY A 181 6.44 -9.82 -0.62
C GLY A 181 7.34 -10.22 -1.79
N LYS A 182 8.58 -10.62 -1.44
CA LYS A 182 9.64 -10.99 -2.40
C LYS A 182 9.20 -12.03 -3.45
N GLY A 183 8.34 -12.98 -3.05
CA GLY A 183 7.88 -14.04 -3.98
C GLY A 183 7.02 -13.49 -5.12
N LEU A 184 6.15 -12.51 -4.84
CA LEU A 184 5.37 -11.84 -5.89
C LEU A 184 6.27 -11.01 -6.81
N ILE A 185 7.20 -10.27 -6.22
CA ILE A 185 8.16 -9.46 -6.99
C ILE A 185 8.98 -10.33 -7.93
N GLN A 186 9.52 -11.46 -7.43
CA GLN A 186 10.29 -12.38 -8.24
C GLN A 186 9.43 -12.99 -9.38
N THR A 187 8.18 -13.34 -9.09
CA THR A 187 7.26 -13.86 -10.11
C THR A 187 7.03 -12.84 -11.23
N LEU A 188 6.90 -11.55 -10.89
CA LEU A 188 6.79 -10.46 -11.88
C LEU A 188 8.06 -10.32 -12.72
N VAL A 189 9.23 -10.31 -12.09
CA VAL A 189 10.52 -10.19 -12.79
C VAL A 189 10.69 -11.33 -13.80
N ASP A 190 10.28 -12.54 -13.42
CA ASP A 190 10.48 -13.73 -14.23
C ASP A 190 9.45 -13.89 -15.36
N ASN A 191 8.23 -13.33 -15.21
CA ASN A 191 7.11 -13.68 -16.10
C ASN A 191 6.43 -12.47 -16.78
N SER A 192 6.63 -11.23 -16.32
CA SER A 192 5.87 -10.12 -16.85
C SER A 192 6.45 -9.55 -18.15
N LYS A 193 5.57 -9.39 -19.15
CA LYS A 193 5.85 -8.58 -20.35
C LYS A 193 5.28 -7.18 -20.26
N VAL A 194 4.23 -7.01 -19.45
CA VAL A 194 3.72 -5.68 -19.13
C VAL A 194 4.76 -4.95 -18.27
N PRO A 195 5.08 -3.67 -18.55
CA PRO A 195 5.94 -2.87 -17.70
C PRO A 195 5.43 -2.84 -16.25
N PHE A 196 6.34 -2.85 -15.29
CA PHE A 196 5.96 -2.84 -13.86
C PHE A 196 6.89 -1.95 -13.03
N ILE A 197 6.37 -1.46 -11.90
CA ILE A 197 7.14 -0.70 -10.92
C ILE A 197 7.59 -1.68 -9.84
N LEU A 198 8.89 -1.68 -9.54
CA LEU A 198 9.43 -2.42 -8.41
C LEU A 198 9.50 -1.52 -7.18
N ASP A 199 8.95 -2.00 -6.09
CA ASP A 199 9.25 -1.49 -4.76
C ASP A 199 10.39 -2.33 -4.18
N GLY A 200 11.44 -1.67 -3.69
CA GLY A 200 12.57 -2.36 -3.08
C GLY A 200 12.30 -2.77 -1.63
N ASP A 201 13.12 -3.67 -1.09
CA ASP A 201 13.13 -3.95 0.34
C ASP A 201 13.75 -2.76 1.07
N GLY A 202 13.02 -2.19 2.04
CA GLY A 202 13.57 -1.21 2.96
C GLY A 202 14.50 -1.88 3.96
N ASN A 203 15.61 -1.22 4.28
CA ASN A 203 16.38 -1.49 5.49
C ASN A 203 16.42 -0.20 6.29
N VAL A 204 15.53 -0.11 7.28
CA VAL A 204 15.27 1.15 7.99
C VAL A 204 16.33 1.41 9.03
N HIS A 205 17.09 2.48 8.82
CA HIS A 205 18.16 2.90 9.70
C HIS A 205 17.75 4.12 10.53
N LEU A 206 18.08 4.09 11.81
CA LEU A 206 18.04 5.25 12.70
C LEU A 206 19.45 5.54 13.20
N TYR A 207 19.97 6.74 12.92
CA TYR A 207 21.24 7.20 13.44
C TYR A 207 21.02 8.17 14.59
N ILE A 208 21.60 7.86 15.74
CA ILE A 208 21.64 8.75 16.91
C ILE A 208 22.96 9.51 16.90
N HIS A 209 22.87 10.79 16.56
CA HIS A 209 24.03 11.69 16.54
C HIS A 209 24.40 12.13 17.97
N ARG A 210 25.66 12.50 18.19
CA ARG A 210 26.15 12.97 19.51
C ARG A 210 25.36 14.16 20.08
N ASP A 211 24.84 15.04 19.21
CA ASP A 211 24.08 16.22 19.63
C ASP A 211 22.56 15.91 19.76
N ALA A 212 22.14 14.64 19.71
CA ALA A 212 20.74 14.28 19.87
C ALA A 212 20.25 14.64 21.29
N LYS A 213 19.00 15.11 21.37
CA LYS A 213 18.35 15.43 22.64
C LYS A 213 18.05 14.14 23.41
N LYS A 214 18.81 13.89 24.48
CA LYS A 214 18.78 12.64 25.26
C LYS A 214 17.39 12.28 25.76
N GLU A 215 16.58 13.28 26.14
CA GLU A 215 15.22 13.12 26.63
C GLU A 215 14.26 12.47 25.65
N ASN A 216 14.52 12.53 24.34
CA ASN A 216 13.64 12.00 23.30
C ASN A 216 14.13 10.69 22.67
N ILE A 217 15.38 10.28 22.95
CA ILE A 217 16.01 9.15 22.25
C ILE A 217 15.24 7.86 22.46
N ILE A 218 14.95 7.52 23.71
CA ILE A 218 14.29 6.24 24.05
C ILE A 218 12.91 6.17 23.42
N ASP A 219 12.10 7.23 23.54
CA ASP A 219 10.75 7.27 23.00
C ASP A 219 10.77 7.13 21.46
N ILE A 220 11.70 7.79 20.79
CA ILE A 220 11.84 7.69 19.32
C ILE A 220 12.24 6.28 18.92
N VAL A 221 13.23 5.68 19.58
CA VAL A 221 13.71 4.33 19.27
C VAL A 221 12.58 3.30 19.49
N ILE A 222 11.95 3.34 20.65
CA ILE A 222 10.86 2.41 20.99
C ILE A 222 9.68 2.59 20.04
N ASN A 223 9.23 3.82 19.82
CA ASN A 223 8.12 4.06 18.90
C ASN A 223 8.46 3.58 17.47
N SER A 224 9.66 3.85 16.96
CA SER A 224 10.08 3.45 15.62
C SER A 224 10.10 1.94 15.43
N LYS A 225 10.39 1.16 16.48
CA LYS A 225 10.48 -0.31 16.43
C LYS A 225 9.19 -1.00 16.81
N VAL A 226 8.54 -0.54 17.88
CA VAL A 226 7.52 -1.35 18.61
C VAL A 226 6.10 -0.96 18.22
N GLN A 227 5.86 0.28 17.76
CA GLN A 227 4.53 0.74 17.41
C GLN A 227 3.81 -0.21 16.43
N ARG A 228 4.53 -0.67 15.40
CA ARG A 228 4.00 -1.61 14.39
C ARG A 228 5.14 -2.37 13.71
N PRO A 229 5.71 -3.40 14.35
CA PRO A 229 6.95 -4.03 13.90
C PRO A 229 6.85 -4.77 12.55
N GLY A 230 5.63 -5.09 12.11
CA GLY A 230 5.40 -5.80 10.85
C GLY A 230 5.25 -4.92 9.60
N VAL A 231 5.55 -3.62 9.68
CA VAL A 231 5.51 -2.71 8.51
C VAL A 231 6.90 -2.47 7.95
N CYS A 232 6.96 -2.15 6.64
CA CYS A 232 8.21 -1.97 5.91
C CYS A 232 9.05 -0.75 6.34
N ASN A 233 8.50 0.15 7.16
CA ASN A 233 9.18 1.33 7.70
C ASN A 233 9.44 1.23 9.22
N ALA A 234 9.27 0.06 9.83
CA ALA A 234 9.69 -0.17 11.21
C ALA A 234 11.23 -0.22 11.30
N LEU A 235 11.78 0.29 12.39
CA LEU A 235 13.23 0.32 12.62
C LEU A 235 13.84 -1.09 12.57
N GLU A 236 14.91 -1.26 11.79
CA GLU A 236 15.67 -2.50 11.65
C GLU A 236 17.12 -2.35 12.15
N THR A 237 17.75 -1.25 11.80
CA THR A 237 19.16 -0.99 12.15
C THR A 237 19.29 0.29 12.95
N LEU A 238 19.82 0.17 14.17
CA LEU A 238 20.11 1.30 15.03
C LEU A 238 21.61 1.56 15.04
N ILE A 239 22.02 2.76 14.65
CA ILE A 239 23.40 3.23 14.66
C ILE A 239 23.53 4.33 15.70
N ILE A 240 24.46 4.17 16.64
CA ILE A 240 24.64 5.12 17.75
C ILE A 240 26.05 5.68 17.67
N ASN A 241 26.20 7.01 17.70
CA ASN A 241 27.50 7.66 17.81
C ASN A 241 28.19 7.24 19.11
N SER A 242 29.51 6.93 19.07
CA SER A 242 30.23 6.40 20.21
C SER A 242 30.28 7.34 21.43
N GLU A 243 30.28 8.64 21.23
CA GLU A 243 30.28 9.62 22.32
C GLU A 243 28.97 9.61 23.13
N ILE A 244 27.81 9.45 22.46
CA ILE A 244 26.51 9.39 23.13
C ILE A 244 26.20 7.98 23.63
N TYR A 245 26.84 6.95 23.06
CA TYR A 245 26.68 5.56 23.49
C TYR A 245 27.11 5.35 24.93
N GLU A 246 28.19 6.00 25.39
CA GLU A 246 28.66 5.92 26.78
C GLU A 246 27.58 6.32 27.78
N ASP A 247 26.75 7.30 27.44
CA ASP A 247 25.68 7.80 28.32
C ASP A 247 24.34 7.09 28.15
N MET A 248 24.00 6.72 26.90
CA MET A 248 22.64 6.29 26.52
C MET A 248 22.54 4.83 26.06
N GLY A 249 23.68 4.20 25.72
CA GLY A 249 23.69 2.87 25.12
C GLY A 249 22.97 1.82 25.96
N SER A 250 23.35 1.69 27.24
CA SER A 250 22.72 0.72 28.17
C SER A 250 21.24 1.02 28.38
N LEU A 251 20.83 2.28 28.45
CA LEU A 251 19.41 2.66 28.60
C LEU A 251 18.57 2.30 27.38
N ILE A 252 19.12 2.48 26.18
CA ILE A 252 18.46 2.13 24.92
C ILE A 252 18.31 0.60 24.82
N ILE A 253 19.39 -0.14 25.11
CA ILE A 253 19.39 -1.61 25.10
C ILE A 253 18.35 -2.14 26.08
N GLN A 254 18.35 -1.65 27.33
CA GLN A 254 17.38 -2.05 28.35
C GLN A 254 15.96 -1.78 27.89
N ALA A 255 15.65 -0.60 27.37
CA ALA A 255 14.32 -0.24 26.90
C ALA A 255 13.84 -1.16 25.76
N LEU A 256 14.73 -1.53 24.83
CA LEU A 256 14.40 -2.47 23.76
C LEU A 256 14.11 -3.88 24.27
N LEU A 257 14.91 -4.38 25.23
CA LEU A 257 14.72 -5.70 25.85
C LEU A 257 13.43 -5.75 26.68
N GLU A 258 13.10 -4.70 27.44
CA GLU A 258 11.83 -4.59 28.19
C GLU A 258 10.61 -4.65 27.24
N ASN A 259 10.76 -4.16 26.02
CA ASN A 259 9.75 -4.26 24.96
C ASN A 259 9.86 -5.56 24.13
N LYS A 260 10.62 -6.57 24.61
CA LYS A 260 10.78 -7.90 24.00
C LYS A 260 11.34 -7.86 22.57
N VAL A 261 12.20 -6.88 22.27
CA VAL A 261 12.90 -6.80 21.00
C VAL A 261 14.14 -7.68 21.09
N GLU A 262 14.30 -8.61 20.15
CA GLU A 262 15.53 -9.38 19.98
C GLU A 262 16.60 -8.50 19.33
N LEU A 263 17.80 -8.46 19.93
CA LEU A 263 18.90 -7.59 19.49
C LEU A 263 20.05 -8.41 18.92
N PHE A 264 20.47 -8.06 17.73
CA PHE A 264 21.72 -8.50 17.12
C PHE A 264 22.71 -7.35 17.20
N VAL A 265 23.74 -7.52 17.99
CA VAL A 265 24.70 -6.45 18.31
C VAL A 265 26.11 -6.81 17.84
N ASP A 266 26.96 -5.81 17.64
CA ASP A 266 28.38 -6.03 17.36
C ASP A 266 29.13 -6.57 18.59
N GLU A 267 30.36 -7.06 18.36
CA GLU A 267 31.15 -7.68 19.44
C GLU A 267 31.57 -6.70 20.54
N LYS A 268 31.53 -5.39 20.29
CA LYS A 268 31.86 -4.38 21.29
C LYS A 268 30.72 -4.22 22.30
N ILE A 269 29.49 -4.17 21.78
CA ILE A 269 28.25 -4.04 22.57
C ILE A 269 27.93 -5.34 23.35
N LYS A 270 28.34 -6.48 22.81
CA LYS A 270 28.06 -7.80 23.42
C LYS A 270 28.75 -8.03 24.80
N LYS A 271 29.67 -7.14 25.18
CA LYS A 271 30.43 -7.23 26.43
C LYS A 271 29.82 -6.37 27.54
N ASP A 272 28.94 -5.44 27.21
CA ASP A 272 28.19 -4.58 28.13
C ASP A 272 26.83 -5.21 28.47
#